data_8f96ecc8d4ae2761d16878919954c834
#
_entry.id   8f96ecc8d4ae2761d16878919954c834
#
_cell.length_a   1.000
_cell.length_b   1.000
_cell.length_c   1.000
_cell.angle_alpha   90.00
_cell.angle_beta   90.00
_cell.angle_gamma   90.00
#
_symmetry.space_group_name_H-M   'P 1'
#
loop_
_entity.id
_entity.type
_entity.pdbx_description
1 polymer ?
#
loop_
_entity_poly.entity_id
_entity_poly.type
_entity_poly.pdbx_seq_one_letter_code
_entity_poly.pdbx_strand_id
1 'polypeptide(L)'
;MQLTSFGDDYRALVIGSSGALGGAFCQLLRSDPACAEVVELGRRTTPGMDLQEPESIAAAAEALAGAAPFQLMLLATGVLHGPGFQPEKSLAALDADVLQQVFQVNSIGPALVLRHFLPLLDPGGALAVLSARVGSIADNRLGGWYAYRASKAALNMLLKTAAIEHARKHPQARLLCLHPGTVISPLSQPFRGAAAARPARQAAAELLTVVDNSTAAESGHFYAYDGQAVPW
;
A
#
# COMPACT_ATOMS: atom_id res chain seq x y z
N MET A 1 13.62 7.97 13.93
CA MET A 1 12.39 7.23 14.22
C MET A 1 12.84 5.83 14.50
N GLN A 2 12.34 5.19 15.53
CA GLN A 2 12.59 3.78 15.84
C GLN A 2 11.25 3.08 15.96
N LEU A 3 11.05 2.03 15.14
CA LEU A 3 9.89 1.15 15.25
C LEU A 3 10.17 0.12 16.34
N THR A 4 9.20 -0.13 17.20
CA THR A 4 9.38 -0.95 18.41
C THR A 4 8.62 -2.28 18.37
N SER A 5 7.61 -2.39 17.51
CA SER A 5 6.75 -3.57 17.43
C SER A 5 7.33 -4.73 16.63
N PHE A 6 8.48 -4.52 15.97
CA PHE A 6 9.11 -5.52 15.11
C PHE A 6 10.35 -6.19 15.74
N GLY A 7 10.77 -5.72 16.94
CA GLY A 7 12.01 -6.16 17.58
C GLY A 7 13.26 -5.56 16.95
N ASP A 8 14.43 -6.00 17.46
CA ASP A 8 15.72 -5.65 16.88
C ASP A 8 16.03 -6.52 15.67
N ASP A 9 16.82 -5.98 14.74
CA ASP A 9 17.27 -6.64 13.50
C ASP A 9 16.10 -7.02 12.54
N TYR A 10 14.99 -6.29 12.58
CA TYR A 10 13.88 -6.57 11.68
C TYR A 10 14.23 -6.25 10.21
N ARG A 11 13.58 -6.96 9.30
CA ARG A 11 13.73 -6.80 7.84
C ARG A 11 12.44 -6.22 7.26
N ALA A 12 12.59 -5.21 6.41
CA ALA A 12 11.47 -4.55 5.74
C ALA A 12 11.52 -4.75 4.22
N LEU A 13 10.36 -4.98 3.62
CA LEU A 13 10.16 -5.00 2.18
C LEU A 13 9.29 -3.82 1.76
N VAL A 14 9.77 -2.98 0.84
CA VAL A 14 9.03 -1.84 0.29
C VAL A 14 8.76 -2.05 -1.19
N ILE A 15 7.51 -2.34 -1.53
CA ILE A 15 7.03 -2.51 -2.89
C ILE A 15 6.53 -1.16 -3.42
N GLY A 16 7.06 -0.72 -4.56
CA GLY A 16 6.84 0.62 -5.10
C GLY A 16 7.83 1.65 -4.55
N SER A 17 9.04 1.23 -4.23
CA SER A 17 10.13 2.03 -3.63
C SER A 17 10.51 3.28 -4.44
N SER A 18 10.30 3.29 -5.76
CA SER A 18 10.59 4.44 -6.63
C SER A 18 9.55 5.57 -6.56
N GLY A 19 8.40 5.33 -5.92
CA GLY A 19 7.36 6.36 -5.69
C GLY A 19 7.72 7.32 -4.55
N ALA A 20 7.00 8.45 -4.45
CA ALA A 20 7.28 9.45 -3.42
C ALA A 20 7.18 8.87 -1.99
N LEU A 21 6.11 8.14 -1.67
CA LEU A 21 5.95 7.51 -0.36
C LEU A 21 6.86 6.28 -0.21
N GLY A 22 6.98 5.44 -1.24
CA GLY A 22 7.87 4.27 -1.18
C GLY A 22 9.31 4.65 -0.92
N GLY A 23 9.83 5.66 -1.63
CA GLY A 23 11.18 6.18 -1.39
C GLY A 23 11.36 6.81 0.00
N ALA A 24 10.31 7.49 0.51
CA ALA A 24 10.32 8.05 1.87
C ALA A 24 10.33 6.94 2.94
N PHE A 25 9.57 5.86 2.75
CA PHE A 25 9.63 4.69 3.62
C PHE A 25 11.04 4.08 3.64
N CYS A 26 11.65 3.85 2.46
CA CYS A 26 13.01 3.29 2.38
C CYS A 26 14.02 4.15 3.14
N GLN A 27 13.95 5.48 3.00
CA GLN A 27 14.86 6.40 3.71
C GLN A 27 14.67 6.36 5.23
N LEU A 28 13.42 6.33 5.70
CA LEU A 28 13.10 6.29 7.14
C LEU A 28 13.55 4.96 7.76
N LEU A 29 13.24 3.85 7.11
CA LEU A 29 13.57 2.51 7.57
C LEU A 29 15.10 2.27 7.61
N ARG A 30 15.85 2.76 6.61
CA ARG A 30 17.31 2.72 6.64
C ARG A 30 17.95 3.57 7.74
N SER A 31 17.21 4.57 8.24
CA SER A 31 17.65 5.40 9.36
C SER A 31 17.20 4.87 10.72
N ASP A 32 16.44 3.78 10.75
CA ASP A 32 16.00 3.11 11.96
C ASP A 32 17.10 2.13 12.42
N PRO A 33 17.69 2.33 13.63
CA PRO A 33 18.77 1.46 14.10
C PRO A 33 18.33 0.00 14.35
N ALA A 34 17.03 -0.26 14.51
CA ALA A 34 16.49 -1.60 14.68
C ALA A 34 16.22 -2.31 13.33
N CYS A 35 16.29 -1.61 12.19
CA CYS A 35 16.08 -2.20 10.88
C CYS A 35 17.40 -2.74 10.31
N ALA A 36 17.54 -4.04 10.23
CA ALA A 36 18.73 -4.68 9.69
C ALA A 36 18.82 -4.57 8.16
N GLU A 37 17.68 -4.64 7.48
CA GLU A 37 17.67 -4.62 6.01
C GLU A 37 16.38 -4.01 5.46
N VAL A 38 16.53 -3.22 4.39
CA VAL A 38 15.41 -2.70 3.59
C VAL A 38 15.55 -3.22 2.16
N VAL A 39 14.68 -4.17 1.81
CA VAL A 39 14.57 -4.68 0.44
C VAL A 39 13.62 -3.80 -0.35
N GLU A 40 14.09 -3.32 -1.48
CA GLU A 40 13.30 -2.48 -2.40
C GLU A 40 12.80 -3.30 -3.58
N LEU A 41 11.52 -3.14 -3.92
CA LEU A 41 10.92 -3.82 -5.05
C LEU A 41 10.08 -2.87 -5.91
N GLY A 42 10.25 -2.99 -7.21
CA GLY A 42 9.54 -2.21 -8.22
C GLY A 42 9.96 -2.58 -9.63
N ARG A 43 9.49 -1.86 -10.63
CA ARG A 43 9.75 -2.18 -12.04
C ARG A 43 11.21 -2.10 -12.47
N ARG A 44 12.04 -1.36 -11.75
CA ARG A 44 13.47 -1.11 -12.09
C ARG A 44 14.44 -1.69 -11.07
N THR A 45 13.96 -2.50 -10.14
CA THR A 45 14.80 -3.24 -9.19
C THR A 45 15.25 -4.58 -9.78
N THR A 46 16.13 -5.28 -9.07
CA THR A 46 16.50 -6.65 -9.38
C THR A 46 16.27 -7.51 -8.13
N PRO A 47 15.27 -8.41 -8.13
CA PRO A 47 14.32 -8.67 -9.21
C PRO A 47 13.41 -7.48 -9.52
N GLY A 48 12.92 -7.40 -10.78
CA GLY A 48 11.91 -6.43 -11.20
C GLY A 48 10.51 -6.96 -10.97
N MET A 49 9.53 -6.06 -10.71
CA MET A 49 8.12 -6.43 -10.56
C MET A 49 7.21 -5.35 -11.12
N ASP A 50 6.30 -5.73 -12.02
CA ASP A 50 5.22 -4.88 -12.52
C ASP A 50 3.86 -5.46 -12.13
N LEU A 51 2.98 -4.63 -11.54
CA LEU A 51 1.62 -5.04 -11.14
C LEU A 51 0.72 -5.35 -12.34
N GLN A 52 1.12 -4.97 -13.54
CA GLN A 52 0.41 -5.30 -14.78
C GLN A 52 0.82 -6.66 -15.35
N GLU A 53 1.91 -7.26 -14.86
CA GLU A 53 2.49 -8.51 -15.32
C GLU A 53 2.44 -9.55 -14.19
N PRO A 54 1.38 -10.37 -14.10
CA PRO A 54 1.17 -11.33 -13.01
C PRO A 54 2.36 -12.26 -12.74
N GLU A 55 3.02 -12.72 -13.82
CA GLU A 55 4.18 -13.61 -13.73
C GLU A 55 5.37 -12.93 -13.04
N SER A 56 5.54 -11.61 -13.25
CA SER A 56 6.62 -10.85 -12.61
C SER A 56 6.43 -10.76 -11.08
N ILE A 57 5.17 -10.75 -10.62
CA ILE A 57 4.84 -10.73 -9.18
C ILE A 57 5.24 -12.06 -8.54
N ALA A 58 4.88 -13.18 -9.18
CA ALA A 58 5.23 -14.51 -8.69
C ALA A 58 6.75 -14.72 -8.68
N ALA A 59 7.42 -14.39 -9.79
CA ALA A 59 8.88 -14.52 -9.92
C ALA A 59 9.64 -13.65 -8.90
N ALA A 60 9.18 -12.43 -8.64
CA ALA A 60 9.79 -11.57 -7.62
C ALA A 60 9.65 -12.14 -6.21
N ALA A 61 8.49 -12.72 -5.87
CA ALA A 61 8.28 -13.36 -4.57
C ALA A 61 9.18 -14.60 -4.42
N GLU A 62 9.30 -15.43 -5.46
CA GLU A 62 10.19 -16.60 -5.47
C GLU A 62 11.66 -16.19 -5.29
N ALA A 63 12.11 -15.17 -6.01
CA ALA A 63 13.47 -14.65 -5.88
C ALA A 63 13.79 -14.11 -4.47
N LEU A 64 12.79 -13.62 -3.74
CA LEU A 64 12.92 -13.10 -2.38
C LEU A 64 12.68 -14.14 -1.28
N ALA A 65 12.28 -15.38 -1.63
CA ALA A 65 12.00 -16.42 -0.64
C ALA A 65 13.18 -16.71 0.29
N GLY A 66 14.41 -16.67 -0.21
CA GLY A 66 15.64 -16.83 0.59
C GLY A 66 15.94 -15.66 1.53
N ALA A 67 15.27 -14.51 1.33
CA ALA A 67 15.39 -13.33 2.18
C ALA A 67 14.30 -13.26 3.26
N ALA A 68 13.29 -14.13 3.22
CA ALA A 68 12.22 -14.20 4.21
C ALA A 68 12.71 -14.74 5.56
N PRO A 69 11.97 -14.50 6.69
CA PRO A 69 10.75 -13.70 6.75
C PRO A 69 11.02 -12.19 6.80
N PHE A 70 10.01 -11.41 6.40
CA PHE A 70 10.00 -9.95 6.57
C PHE A 70 9.05 -9.57 7.71
N GLN A 71 9.49 -8.78 8.67
CA GLN A 71 8.64 -8.31 9.77
C GLN A 71 7.75 -7.15 9.34
N LEU A 72 8.17 -6.39 8.33
CA LEU A 72 7.39 -5.28 7.79
C LEU A 72 7.35 -5.34 6.26
N MET A 73 6.16 -5.35 5.68
CA MET A 73 5.94 -5.19 4.24
C MET A 73 5.07 -3.97 3.96
N LEU A 74 5.51 -3.12 3.03
CA LEU A 74 4.80 -1.91 2.61
C LEU A 74 4.52 -1.95 1.11
N LEU A 75 3.24 -1.95 0.72
CA LEU A 75 2.81 -1.84 -0.68
C LEU A 75 2.43 -0.39 -0.98
N ALA A 76 3.37 0.36 -1.56
CA ALA A 76 3.27 1.80 -1.81
C ALA A 76 3.00 2.13 -3.29
N THR A 77 2.07 1.39 -3.90
CA THR A 77 1.73 1.51 -5.31
C THR A 77 0.35 2.11 -5.55
N GLY A 78 0.13 2.63 -6.75
CA GLY A 78 -1.17 3.11 -7.19
C GLY A 78 -1.09 4.04 -8.40
N VAL A 79 -2.18 4.10 -9.15
CA VAL A 79 -2.37 5.00 -10.27
C VAL A 79 -3.71 5.73 -10.14
N LEU A 80 -3.72 7.03 -10.46
CA LEU A 80 -4.92 7.88 -10.47
C LEU A 80 -5.15 8.49 -11.85
N HIS A 81 -4.07 8.76 -12.55
CA HIS A 81 -4.04 9.31 -13.91
C HIS A 81 -2.78 8.78 -14.62
N GLY A 82 -2.77 8.91 -15.93
CA GLY A 82 -1.64 8.47 -16.74
C GLY A 82 -1.68 9.04 -18.15
N PRO A 83 -0.76 8.61 -19.03
CA PRO A 83 -0.83 8.95 -20.44
C PRO A 83 -2.19 8.52 -21.00
N GLY A 84 -2.93 9.48 -21.57
CA GLY A 84 -4.20 9.22 -22.24
C GLY A 84 -5.42 9.17 -21.33
N PHE A 85 -5.31 9.23 -20.00
CA PHE A 85 -6.48 9.25 -19.12
C PHE A 85 -6.34 10.17 -17.91
N GLN A 86 -7.47 10.66 -17.45
CA GLN A 86 -7.65 11.45 -16.23
C GLN A 86 -8.80 10.86 -15.40
N PRO A 87 -8.83 11.07 -14.07
CA PRO A 87 -9.96 10.59 -13.26
C PRO A 87 -11.27 11.22 -13.72
N GLU A 88 -12.29 10.38 -13.86
CA GLU A 88 -13.59 10.73 -14.41
C GLU A 88 -14.34 11.70 -13.49
N LYS A 89 -14.92 12.75 -14.06
CA LYS A 89 -15.75 13.73 -13.35
C LYS A 89 -17.24 13.42 -13.44
N SER A 90 -17.65 12.58 -14.39
CA SER A 90 -19.04 12.20 -14.62
C SER A 90 -19.14 10.76 -15.08
N LEU A 91 -20.33 10.17 -14.94
CA LEU A 91 -20.64 8.80 -15.40
C LEU A 91 -20.43 8.67 -16.92
N ALA A 92 -20.74 9.72 -17.67
CA ALA A 92 -20.57 9.75 -19.13
C ALA A 92 -19.09 9.70 -19.59
N ALA A 93 -18.15 9.94 -18.69
CA ALA A 93 -16.72 9.89 -18.99
C ALA A 93 -16.10 8.52 -18.65
N LEU A 94 -16.91 7.53 -18.27
CA LEU A 94 -16.42 6.18 -18.01
C LEU A 94 -15.93 5.52 -19.29
N ASP A 95 -14.75 4.91 -19.20
CA ASP A 95 -14.12 4.15 -20.25
C ASP A 95 -13.70 2.78 -19.70
N ALA A 96 -14.04 1.70 -20.45
CA ALA A 96 -13.81 0.34 -19.98
C ALA A 96 -12.31 -0.01 -19.89
N ASP A 97 -11.51 0.46 -20.84
CA ASP A 97 -10.07 0.17 -20.86
C ASP A 97 -9.36 0.91 -19.73
N VAL A 98 -9.76 2.15 -19.44
CA VAL A 98 -9.26 2.92 -18.29
C VAL A 98 -9.65 2.24 -16.97
N LEU A 99 -10.91 1.79 -16.84
CA LEU A 99 -11.35 1.02 -15.67
C LEU A 99 -10.46 -0.22 -15.46
N GLN A 100 -10.25 -1.02 -16.50
CA GLN A 100 -9.42 -2.22 -16.43
C GLN A 100 -7.98 -1.89 -16.01
N GLN A 101 -7.37 -0.88 -16.63
CA GLN A 101 -6.01 -0.45 -16.31
C GLN A 101 -5.89 0.01 -14.84
N VAL A 102 -6.82 0.83 -14.36
CA VAL A 102 -6.81 1.32 -12.98
C VAL A 102 -7.04 0.20 -11.98
N PHE A 103 -7.97 -0.73 -12.25
CA PHE A 103 -8.20 -1.89 -11.41
C PHE A 103 -7.01 -2.85 -11.41
N GLN A 104 -6.35 -3.05 -12.55
CA GLN A 104 -5.16 -3.89 -12.64
C GLN A 104 -4.08 -3.41 -11.66
N VAL A 105 -3.77 -2.11 -11.67
CA VAL A 105 -2.70 -1.55 -10.83
C VAL A 105 -3.14 -1.38 -9.37
N ASN A 106 -4.38 -0.97 -9.11
CA ASN A 106 -4.82 -0.58 -7.77
C ASN A 106 -5.46 -1.72 -6.97
N SER A 107 -5.90 -2.79 -7.61
CA SER A 107 -6.67 -3.88 -6.97
C SER A 107 -6.14 -5.26 -7.31
N ILE A 108 -6.09 -5.62 -8.60
CA ILE A 108 -5.73 -6.97 -9.06
C ILE A 108 -4.26 -7.27 -8.76
N GLY A 109 -3.35 -6.39 -9.18
CA GLY A 109 -1.93 -6.52 -8.88
C GLY A 109 -1.65 -6.61 -7.37
N PRO A 110 -2.17 -5.70 -6.53
CA PRO A 110 -2.11 -5.81 -5.07
C PRO A 110 -2.67 -7.13 -4.51
N ALA A 111 -3.77 -7.65 -5.04
CA ALA A 111 -4.29 -8.96 -4.61
C ALA A 111 -3.32 -10.10 -4.93
N LEU A 112 -2.67 -10.06 -6.08
CA LEU A 112 -1.62 -11.02 -6.44
C LEU A 112 -0.37 -10.84 -5.57
N VAL A 113 -0.03 -9.60 -5.20
CA VAL A 113 1.02 -9.37 -4.19
C VAL A 113 0.64 -10.02 -2.86
N LEU A 114 -0.58 -9.83 -2.35
CA LEU A 114 -1.03 -10.52 -1.13
C LEU A 114 -0.87 -12.04 -1.28
N ARG A 115 -1.30 -12.63 -2.40
CA ARG A 115 -1.20 -14.07 -2.66
C ARG A 115 0.23 -14.60 -2.58
N HIS A 116 1.18 -13.91 -3.20
CA HIS A 116 2.56 -14.41 -3.35
C HIS A 116 3.49 -13.97 -2.23
N PHE A 117 3.22 -12.83 -1.58
CA PHE A 117 4.12 -12.25 -0.57
C PHE A 117 3.69 -12.51 0.88
N LEU A 118 2.40 -12.79 1.16
CA LEU A 118 2.01 -13.18 2.53
C LEU A 118 2.76 -14.41 3.07
N PRO A 119 3.14 -15.41 2.25
CA PRO A 119 3.99 -16.50 2.73
C PRO A 119 5.40 -16.08 3.18
N LEU A 120 5.85 -14.88 2.78
CA LEU A 120 7.15 -14.32 3.14
C LEU A 120 7.06 -13.38 4.36
N LEU A 121 5.84 -13.10 4.85
CA LEU A 121 5.62 -12.29 6.05
C LEU A 121 5.92 -13.11 7.29
N ASP A 122 6.60 -12.48 8.26
CA ASP A 122 6.76 -13.05 9.60
C ASP A 122 5.38 -13.33 10.24
N PRO A 123 5.21 -14.46 10.98
CA PRO A 123 3.94 -14.78 11.62
C PRO A 123 3.39 -13.71 12.57
N GLY A 124 4.23 -12.84 13.12
CA GLY A 124 3.86 -11.67 13.93
C GLY A 124 4.04 -10.34 13.21
N GLY A 125 4.41 -10.37 11.93
CA GLY A 125 4.73 -9.20 11.14
C GLY A 125 3.53 -8.35 10.73
N ALA A 126 3.82 -7.24 10.03
CA ALA A 126 2.81 -6.36 9.48
C ALA A 126 2.95 -6.19 7.97
N LEU A 127 1.82 -6.26 7.25
CA LEU A 127 1.73 -5.86 5.86
C LEU A 127 0.75 -4.68 5.75
N ALA A 128 1.21 -3.55 5.22
CA ALA A 128 0.37 -2.38 5.03
C ALA A 128 0.31 -1.98 3.55
N VAL A 129 -0.91 -1.74 3.05
CA VAL A 129 -1.14 -1.27 1.68
C VAL A 129 -1.59 0.18 1.66
N LEU A 130 -1.06 0.97 0.75
CA LEU A 130 -1.54 2.33 0.53
C LEU A 130 -2.88 2.31 -0.22
N SER A 131 -3.94 2.60 0.53
CA SER A 131 -5.26 2.89 0.01
C SER A 131 -5.50 4.41 -0.05
N ALA A 132 -6.74 4.83 -0.16
CA ALA A 132 -7.12 6.22 -0.17
C ALA A 132 -8.51 6.40 0.47
N ARG A 133 -8.72 7.49 1.23
CA ARG A 133 -10.02 7.80 1.85
C ARG A 133 -11.16 7.79 0.83
N VAL A 134 -10.88 8.17 -0.42
CA VAL A 134 -11.87 8.13 -1.51
C VAL A 134 -12.34 6.71 -1.87
N GLY A 135 -11.66 5.65 -1.40
CA GLY A 135 -12.12 4.26 -1.48
C GLY A 135 -13.15 3.88 -0.43
N SER A 136 -13.42 4.76 0.55
CA SER A 136 -14.52 4.58 1.50
C SER A 136 -15.87 4.85 0.82
N ILE A 137 -16.76 3.88 0.87
CA ILE A 137 -18.14 4.02 0.34
C ILE A 137 -18.95 4.92 1.27
N ALA A 138 -18.82 4.71 2.59
CA ALA A 138 -19.56 5.48 3.59
C ALA A 138 -19.15 6.96 3.66
N ASP A 139 -17.87 7.29 3.37
CA ASP A 139 -17.33 8.66 3.39
C ASP A 139 -17.47 9.38 2.03
N ASN A 140 -18.05 8.73 1.01
CA ASN A 140 -18.20 9.31 -0.32
C ASN A 140 -19.31 10.37 -0.36
N ARG A 141 -18.91 11.66 -0.33
CA ARG A 141 -19.82 12.82 -0.46
C ARG A 141 -19.59 13.62 -1.74
N LEU A 142 -18.41 13.47 -2.36
CA LEU A 142 -17.98 14.31 -3.47
C LEU A 142 -18.26 13.68 -4.85
N GLY A 143 -18.35 12.36 -4.93
CA GLY A 143 -18.47 11.65 -6.21
C GLY A 143 -17.25 11.84 -7.12
N GLY A 144 -17.42 11.55 -8.42
CA GLY A 144 -16.33 11.57 -9.40
C GLY A 144 -15.24 10.52 -9.15
N TRP A 145 -14.23 10.47 -10.01
CA TRP A 145 -13.09 9.55 -9.90
C TRP A 145 -13.52 8.09 -9.79
N TYR A 146 -14.46 7.69 -10.63
CA TYR A 146 -15.15 6.40 -10.53
C TYR A 146 -14.19 5.22 -10.49
N ALA A 147 -13.29 5.12 -11.48
CA ALA A 147 -12.30 4.03 -11.55
C ALA A 147 -11.40 4.01 -10.30
N TYR A 148 -10.90 5.17 -9.88
CA TYR A 148 -10.01 5.25 -8.74
C TYR A 148 -10.71 4.89 -7.42
N ARG A 149 -11.89 5.47 -7.15
CA ARG A 149 -12.69 5.14 -5.95
C ARG A 149 -13.03 3.67 -5.90
N ALA A 150 -13.59 3.14 -6.99
CA ALA A 150 -13.99 1.74 -7.06
C ALA A 150 -12.79 0.79 -6.89
N SER A 151 -11.65 1.09 -7.52
CA SER A 151 -10.46 0.27 -7.36
C SER A 151 -9.89 0.29 -5.94
N LYS A 152 -9.94 1.44 -5.25
CA LYS A 152 -9.48 1.51 -3.84
C LYS A 152 -10.47 0.86 -2.88
N ALA A 153 -11.78 0.91 -3.15
CA ALA A 153 -12.78 0.13 -2.41
C ALA A 153 -12.56 -1.39 -2.59
N ALA A 154 -12.29 -1.82 -3.83
CA ALA A 154 -11.96 -3.21 -4.13
C ALA A 154 -10.67 -3.65 -3.41
N LEU A 155 -9.63 -2.83 -3.40
CA LEU A 155 -8.39 -3.09 -2.65
C LEU A 155 -8.68 -3.28 -1.15
N ASN A 156 -9.49 -2.40 -0.56
CA ASN A 156 -9.89 -2.46 0.84
C ASN A 156 -10.59 -3.79 1.16
N MET A 157 -11.55 -4.21 0.31
CA MET A 157 -12.25 -5.49 0.48
C MET A 157 -11.31 -6.69 0.34
N LEU A 158 -10.43 -6.69 -0.66
CA LEU A 158 -9.46 -7.77 -0.89
C LEU A 158 -8.51 -7.92 0.30
N LEU A 159 -7.98 -6.82 0.84
CA LEU A 159 -7.12 -6.88 2.02
C LEU A 159 -7.89 -7.33 3.27
N LYS A 160 -9.10 -6.82 3.49
CA LYS A 160 -9.95 -7.26 4.62
C LYS A 160 -10.19 -8.76 4.57
N THR A 161 -10.52 -9.29 3.39
CA THR A 161 -10.75 -10.74 3.20
C THR A 161 -9.47 -11.54 3.45
N ALA A 162 -8.34 -11.09 2.91
CA ALA A 162 -7.03 -11.71 3.14
C ALA A 162 -6.63 -11.70 4.63
N ALA A 163 -6.91 -10.60 5.34
CA ALA A 163 -6.63 -10.49 6.78
C ALA A 163 -7.40 -11.54 7.59
N ILE A 164 -8.69 -11.73 7.30
CA ILE A 164 -9.53 -12.76 7.95
C ILE A 164 -9.00 -14.16 7.67
N GLU A 165 -8.62 -14.43 6.42
CA GLU A 165 -8.05 -15.73 6.05
C GLU A 165 -6.70 -15.97 6.72
N HIS A 166 -5.79 -14.98 6.64
CA HIS A 166 -4.43 -15.08 7.16
C HIS A 166 -4.40 -15.26 8.69
N ALA A 167 -5.28 -14.57 9.41
CA ALA A 167 -5.39 -14.64 10.87
C ALA A 167 -5.71 -16.05 11.41
N ARG A 168 -6.29 -16.94 10.59
CA ARG A 168 -6.58 -18.33 10.99
C ARG A 168 -5.29 -19.14 11.25
N LYS A 169 -4.20 -18.81 10.58
CA LYS A 169 -2.90 -19.48 10.72
C LYS A 169 -1.87 -18.59 11.44
N HIS A 170 -1.98 -17.29 11.30
CA HIS A 170 -1.05 -16.29 11.83
C HIS A 170 -1.83 -15.20 12.62
N PRO A 171 -2.35 -15.54 13.82
CA PRO A 171 -3.24 -14.65 14.57
C PRO A 171 -2.56 -13.38 15.11
N GLN A 172 -1.24 -13.31 15.07
CA GLN A 172 -0.48 -12.12 15.46
C GLN A 172 -0.13 -11.20 14.30
N ALA A 173 -0.33 -11.65 13.05
CA ALA A 173 -0.05 -10.84 11.87
C ALA A 173 -1.06 -9.69 11.72
N ARG A 174 -0.57 -8.57 11.19
CA ARG A 174 -1.36 -7.34 10.99
C ARG A 174 -1.37 -6.98 9.51
N LEU A 175 -2.55 -7.00 8.90
CA LEU A 175 -2.76 -6.55 7.52
C LEU A 175 -3.59 -5.27 7.55
N LEU A 176 -3.06 -4.14 7.07
CA LEU A 176 -3.67 -2.82 7.23
C LEU A 176 -3.84 -2.10 5.89
N CYS A 177 -5.00 -1.43 5.70
CA CYS A 177 -5.15 -0.39 4.70
C CYS A 177 -4.77 0.97 5.30
N LEU A 178 -4.00 1.77 4.56
CA LEU A 178 -3.54 3.07 5.03
C LEU A 178 -3.92 4.19 4.06
N HIS A 179 -4.46 5.29 4.59
CA HIS A 179 -4.65 6.54 3.86
C HIS A 179 -3.58 7.56 4.22
N PRO A 180 -2.70 7.96 3.29
CA PRO A 180 -1.60 8.87 3.57
C PRO A 180 -1.99 10.35 3.68
N GLY A 181 -3.25 10.70 3.47
CA GLY A 181 -3.64 12.08 3.15
C GLY A 181 -3.22 12.48 1.74
N THR A 182 -3.28 13.77 1.42
CA THR A 182 -2.73 14.29 0.16
C THR A 182 -1.23 14.53 0.35
N VAL A 183 -0.41 13.87 -0.47
CA VAL A 183 1.05 13.88 -0.38
C VAL A 183 1.64 14.52 -1.64
N ILE A 184 2.66 15.35 -1.48
CA ILE A 184 3.41 15.94 -2.60
C ILE A 184 4.03 14.83 -3.45
N SER A 185 3.48 14.62 -4.63
CA SER A 185 3.89 13.54 -5.54
C SER A 185 3.41 13.80 -6.95
N PRO A 186 3.97 13.15 -7.98
CA PRO A 186 3.42 13.18 -9.34
C PRO A 186 1.95 12.77 -9.41
N LEU A 187 1.50 11.86 -8.52
CA LEU A 187 0.12 11.39 -8.45
C LEU A 187 -0.87 12.50 -8.07
N SER A 188 -0.49 13.38 -7.14
CA SER A 188 -1.37 14.42 -6.58
C SER A 188 -1.24 15.77 -7.26
N GLN A 189 -0.08 16.06 -7.86
CA GLN A 189 0.30 17.37 -8.41
C GLN A 189 -0.73 17.96 -9.38
N PRO A 190 -1.40 17.22 -10.27
CA PRO A 190 -2.39 17.78 -11.20
C PRO A 190 -3.69 18.23 -10.56
N PHE A 191 -3.92 17.97 -9.27
CA PHE A 191 -5.22 18.17 -8.63
C PHE A 191 -5.21 19.29 -7.59
N ARG A 192 -6.39 19.94 -7.38
CA ARG A 192 -6.54 21.10 -6.48
C ARG A 192 -6.09 20.84 -5.04
N GLY A 193 -6.14 19.58 -4.57
CA GLY A 193 -5.64 19.18 -3.25
C GLY A 193 -4.13 19.31 -3.07
N ALA A 194 -3.37 19.51 -4.15
CA ALA A 194 -1.91 19.63 -4.09
C ALA A 194 -1.44 20.84 -3.27
N ALA A 195 -2.23 21.91 -3.19
CA ALA A 195 -1.87 23.11 -2.39
C ALA A 195 -1.78 22.84 -0.88
N ALA A 196 -2.52 21.83 -0.37
CA ALA A 196 -2.50 21.38 1.02
C ALA A 196 -1.74 20.05 1.19
N ALA A 197 -0.98 19.64 0.16
CA ALA A 197 -0.27 18.39 0.17
C ALA A 197 0.91 18.42 1.16
N ARG A 198 1.12 17.32 1.85
CA ARG A 198 2.15 17.17 2.86
C ARG A 198 3.43 16.56 2.28
N PRO A 199 4.60 16.86 2.86
CA PRO A 199 5.85 16.22 2.46
C PRO A 199 5.74 14.69 2.59
N ALA A 200 6.25 13.95 1.60
CA ALA A 200 6.20 12.49 1.57
C ALA A 200 6.88 11.87 2.80
N ARG A 201 8.00 12.45 3.25
CA ARG A 201 8.73 11.98 4.44
C ARG A 201 7.88 12.10 5.72
N GLN A 202 7.15 13.20 5.88
CA GLN A 202 6.26 13.38 7.02
C GLN A 202 5.12 12.37 6.99
N ALA A 203 4.42 12.24 5.85
CA ALA A 203 3.33 11.30 5.70
C ALA A 203 3.80 9.84 5.91
N ALA A 204 4.97 9.48 5.40
CA ALA A 204 5.55 8.16 5.61
C ALA A 204 5.88 7.88 7.08
N ALA A 205 6.43 8.85 7.80
CA ALA A 205 6.73 8.71 9.24
C ALA A 205 5.45 8.49 10.07
N GLU A 206 4.41 9.26 9.80
CA GLU A 206 3.11 9.12 10.48
C GLU A 206 2.46 7.75 10.18
N LEU A 207 2.50 7.29 8.93
CA LEU A 207 1.99 5.97 8.56
C LEU A 207 2.78 4.84 9.22
N LEU A 208 4.11 4.94 9.30
CA LEU A 208 4.93 3.96 10.03
C LEU A 208 4.57 3.95 11.52
N THR A 209 4.28 5.10 12.13
CA THR A 209 3.80 5.17 13.51
C THR A 209 2.45 4.47 13.68
N VAL A 210 1.52 4.62 12.72
CA VAL A 210 0.24 3.89 12.74
C VAL A 210 0.46 2.38 12.69
N VAL A 211 1.36 1.91 11.83
CA VAL A 211 1.68 0.47 11.71
C VAL A 211 2.36 -0.03 12.99
N ASP A 212 3.32 0.71 13.54
CA ASP A 212 4.05 0.32 14.75
C ASP A 212 3.13 0.21 15.97
N ASN A 213 2.16 1.12 16.11
CA ASN A 213 1.20 1.14 17.21
C ASN A 213 0.03 0.16 17.02
N SER A 214 -0.12 -0.46 15.83
CA SER A 214 -1.23 -1.36 15.57
C SER A 214 -1.08 -2.70 16.29
N THR A 215 -2.20 -3.33 16.59
CA THR A 215 -2.29 -4.64 17.23
C THR A 215 -2.91 -5.68 16.29
N ALA A 216 -2.78 -6.95 16.64
CA ALA A 216 -3.41 -8.04 15.89
C ALA A 216 -4.94 -7.91 15.78
N ALA A 217 -5.59 -7.34 16.79
CA ALA A 217 -7.04 -7.10 16.77
C ALA A 217 -7.47 -6.09 15.70
N GLU A 218 -6.54 -5.26 15.25
CA GLU A 218 -6.76 -4.23 14.23
C GLU A 218 -6.44 -4.74 12.81
N SER A 219 -6.04 -6.02 12.67
CA SER A 219 -5.82 -6.61 11.36
C SER A 219 -7.07 -6.55 10.48
N GLY A 220 -6.91 -6.13 9.24
CA GLY A 220 -8.01 -5.91 8.31
C GLY A 220 -8.76 -4.58 8.54
N HIS A 221 -8.19 -3.60 9.24
CA HIS A 221 -8.77 -2.26 9.37
C HIS A 221 -8.14 -1.24 8.41
N PHE A 222 -8.83 -0.12 8.26
CA PHE A 222 -8.43 1.00 7.42
C PHE A 222 -8.19 2.25 8.26
N TYR A 223 -6.95 2.76 8.26
CA TYR A 223 -6.54 3.90 9.06
C TYR A 223 -6.04 5.06 8.18
N ALA A 224 -6.31 6.27 8.63
CA ALA A 224 -5.65 7.47 8.13
C ALA A 224 -4.27 7.65 8.80
N TYR A 225 -3.47 8.52 8.24
CA TYR A 225 -2.11 8.84 8.73
C TYR A 225 -2.05 9.34 10.18
N ASP A 226 -3.15 9.85 10.70
CA ASP A 226 -3.31 10.33 12.09
C ASP A 226 -3.81 9.25 13.06
N GLY A 227 -3.91 8.00 12.59
CA GLY A 227 -4.39 6.86 13.37
C GLY A 227 -5.91 6.77 13.48
N GLN A 228 -6.66 7.68 12.87
CA GLN A 228 -8.12 7.59 12.88
C GLN A 228 -8.59 6.48 11.94
N ALA A 229 -9.55 5.68 12.41
CA ALA A 229 -10.20 4.68 11.57
C ALA A 229 -11.01 5.36 10.45
N VAL A 230 -10.85 4.88 9.24
CA VAL A 230 -11.63 5.32 8.08
C VAL A 230 -12.77 4.31 7.87
N PRO A 231 -14.02 4.72 7.79
CA PRO A 231 -15.12 3.80 7.51
C PRO A 231 -14.99 3.19 6.10
N TRP A 232 -15.53 1.98 5.94
CA TRP A 232 -15.51 1.28 4.64
C TRP A 232 -16.43 1.91 3.59
#